data_e959cb35481b2715c73bb820d8877db6
#
_entry.id   e959cb35481b2715c73bb820d8877db6
#
_cell.length_a   1.000
_cell.length_b   1.000
_cell.length_c   1.000
_cell.angle_alpha   90.00
_cell.angle_beta   90.00
_cell.angle_gamma   90.00
#
_symmetry.space_group_name_H-M   'P 1'
#
loop_
_entity.id
_entity.type
_entity.pdbx_description
1 polymer ?
#
loop_
_entity_poly.entity_id
_entity_poly.type
_entity_poly.pdbx_seq_one_letter_code
_entity_poly.pdbx_strand_id
1 'polypeptide(L)'
;HYRWLASMAGVGNATMRLKSDDIFYCCLPLYHNNALTVAWGCVLSAGATLAIDRKFSASQFWDRIRHYDATAFTYIGELLRYLLNRDATPHDKSHRVRLITGNGLRPEIWQQFQKRFGIERIYEFYGASESNIGFINAFGVSETAGFSPLPFAIVEFDADSDEPVKNTKGHLIKVKKGGVGLL
;
A
#
# COMPACT_ATOMS: atom_id res chain seq x y z
N HIS A 1 3.12 18.85 -6.83
CA HIS A 1 3.49 18.16 -8.09
C HIS A 1 4.60 17.14 -7.90
N TYR A 2 5.66 17.45 -7.12
CA TYR A 2 6.78 16.54 -6.92
C TYR A 2 6.34 15.14 -6.39
N ARG A 3 5.41 15.07 -5.42
CA ARG A 3 4.92 13.81 -4.86
C ARG A 3 4.25 12.92 -5.90
N TRP A 4 3.56 13.50 -6.88
CA TRP A 4 2.99 12.76 -8.00
C TRP A 4 4.07 12.09 -8.84
N LEU A 5 5.09 12.84 -9.23
CA LEU A 5 6.22 12.30 -9.99
C LEU A 5 6.98 11.25 -9.20
N ALA A 6 7.18 11.46 -7.89
CA ALA A 6 7.81 10.48 -7.01
C ALA A 6 6.99 9.17 -6.91
N SER A 7 5.65 9.27 -6.83
CA SER A 7 4.77 8.10 -6.83
C SER A 7 4.78 7.37 -8.18
N MET A 8 4.74 8.10 -9.30
CA MET A 8 4.87 7.50 -10.64
C MET A 8 6.19 6.75 -10.79
N ALA A 9 7.30 7.33 -10.35
CA ALA A 9 8.62 6.71 -10.44
C ALA A 9 8.76 5.53 -9.46
N GLY A 10 8.44 5.72 -8.18
CA GLY A 10 8.65 4.74 -7.11
C GLY A 10 7.62 3.63 -7.12
N VAL A 11 6.34 3.96 -6.99
CA VAL A 11 5.29 2.94 -6.92
C VAL A 11 4.91 2.45 -8.31
N GLY A 12 4.74 3.33 -9.28
CA GLY A 12 4.37 2.97 -10.65
C GLY A 12 5.49 2.19 -11.36
N ASN A 13 6.57 2.88 -11.72
CA ASN A 13 7.62 2.31 -12.58
C ASN A 13 8.53 1.31 -11.86
N ALA A 14 8.99 1.64 -10.64
CA ALA A 14 9.95 0.78 -9.95
C ALA A 14 9.30 -0.44 -9.29
N THR A 15 8.04 -0.33 -8.83
CA THR A 15 7.35 -1.36 -8.04
C THR A 15 6.30 -2.11 -8.83
N MET A 16 5.18 -1.45 -9.14
CA MET A 16 4.02 -2.11 -9.74
C MET A 16 4.27 -2.59 -11.17
N ARG A 17 4.97 -1.81 -11.96
CA ARG A 17 5.35 -2.13 -13.35
C ARG A 17 4.16 -2.61 -14.16
N LEU A 18 3.06 -1.87 -14.09
CA LEU A 18 1.89 -2.13 -14.90
C LEU A 18 2.23 -2.02 -16.38
N LYS A 19 1.47 -2.70 -17.21
CA LYS A 19 1.51 -2.56 -18.67
C LYS A 19 0.33 -1.70 -19.13
N SER A 20 0.40 -1.22 -20.36
CA SER A 20 -0.67 -0.38 -20.93
C SER A 20 -2.02 -1.10 -21.08
N ASP A 21 -2.00 -2.42 -21.13
CA ASP A 21 -3.20 -3.29 -21.19
C ASP A 21 -3.72 -3.70 -19.80
N ASP A 22 -3.07 -3.27 -18.72
CA ASP A 22 -3.55 -3.52 -17.37
C ASP A 22 -4.76 -2.62 -17.03
N ILE A 23 -5.65 -3.18 -16.22
CA ILE A 23 -6.78 -2.45 -15.64
C ILE A 23 -6.60 -2.45 -14.11
N PHE A 24 -6.36 -1.26 -13.58
CA PHE A 24 -6.13 -1.04 -12.17
C PHE A 24 -7.41 -0.59 -11.48
N TYR A 25 -7.94 -1.42 -10.59
CA TYR A 25 -9.18 -1.13 -9.88
C TYR A 25 -8.93 -0.33 -8.59
N CYS A 26 -9.73 0.70 -8.37
CA CYS A 26 -9.70 1.55 -7.18
C CYS A 26 -11.11 1.84 -6.67
N CYS A 27 -11.42 1.38 -5.46
CA CYS A 27 -12.66 1.70 -4.74
C CYS A 27 -12.42 2.57 -3.51
N LEU A 28 -11.19 3.13 -3.39
CA LEU A 28 -10.82 4.04 -2.32
C LEU A 28 -11.19 5.48 -2.69
N PRO A 29 -11.49 6.33 -1.70
CA PRO A 29 -11.83 7.73 -1.94
C PRO A 29 -10.66 8.51 -2.56
N LEU A 30 -10.93 9.24 -3.66
CA LEU A 30 -9.93 10.02 -4.39
C LEU A 30 -9.35 11.22 -3.61
N TYR A 31 -9.91 11.56 -2.46
CA TYR A 31 -9.33 12.59 -1.58
C TYR A 31 -8.21 12.04 -0.67
N HIS A 32 -7.98 10.73 -0.65
CA HIS A 32 -6.86 10.11 0.04
C HIS A 32 -5.68 9.84 -0.88
N ASN A 33 -4.46 10.02 -0.37
CA ASN A 33 -3.22 9.82 -1.13
C ASN A 33 -3.08 8.45 -1.78
N ASN A 34 -3.59 7.38 -1.17
CA ASN A 34 -3.54 6.04 -1.75
C ASN A 34 -4.26 6.04 -3.11
N ALA A 35 -5.48 6.55 -3.21
CA ALA A 35 -6.21 6.62 -4.47
C ALA A 35 -5.68 7.75 -5.37
N LEU A 36 -5.58 8.98 -4.84
CA LEU A 36 -5.25 10.16 -5.63
C LEU A 36 -3.81 10.12 -6.18
N THR A 37 -2.86 9.67 -5.39
CA THR A 37 -1.44 9.75 -5.75
C THR A 37 -0.89 8.39 -6.18
N VAL A 38 -1.13 7.33 -5.41
CA VAL A 38 -0.57 6.00 -5.69
C VAL A 38 -1.30 5.34 -6.86
N ALA A 39 -2.64 5.19 -6.81
CA ALA A 39 -3.37 4.52 -7.89
C ALA A 39 -3.22 5.28 -9.23
N TRP A 40 -3.43 6.60 -9.24
CA TRP A 40 -3.20 7.42 -10.43
C TRP A 40 -1.75 7.38 -10.90
N GLY A 41 -0.77 7.45 -9.97
CA GLY A 41 0.65 7.34 -10.31
C GLY A 41 0.98 6.04 -11.03
N CYS A 42 0.43 4.92 -10.58
CA CYS A 42 0.61 3.61 -11.22
C CYS A 42 0.10 3.59 -12.66
N VAL A 43 -1.13 4.06 -12.89
CA VAL A 43 -1.73 4.01 -14.23
C VAL A 43 -1.12 5.01 -15.19
N LEU A 44 -0.83 6.23 -14.72
CA LEU A 44 -0.18 7.26 -15.55
C LEU A 44 1.22 6.86 -15.98
N SER A 45 1.98 6.19 -15.10
CA SER A 45 3.33 5.73 -15.43
C SER A 45 3.36 4.66 -16.53
N ALA A 46 2.28 3.91 -16.69
CA ALA A 46 2.19 2.76 -17.60
C ALA A 46 1.30 3.03 -18.82
N GLY A 47 0.51 4.11 -18.83
CA GLY A 47 -0.58 4.29 -19.80
C GLY A 47 -1.69 3.26 -19.63
N ALA A 48 -1.88 2.73 -18.41
CA ALA A 48 -2.89 1.73 -18.08
C ALA A 48 -4.27 2.36 -17.84
N THR A 49 -5.29 1.52 -17.68
CA THR A 49 -6.65 1.97 -17.38
C THR A 49 -6.90 2.02 -15.89
N LEU A 50 -7.54 3.08 -15.39
CA LEU A 50 -8.04 3.18 -14.01
C LEU A 50 -9.55 2.93 -13.98
N ALA A 51 -9.97 1.81 -13.37
CA ALA A 51 -11.37 1.52 -13.08
C ALA A 51 -11.72 2.02 -11.68
N ILE A 52 -12.65 2.97 -11.59
CA ILE A 52 -13.01 3.63 -10.33
C ILE A 52 -14.42 3.21 -9.89
N ASP A 53 -14.56 2.85 -8.64
CA ASP A 53 -15.85 2.67 -8.00
C ASP A 53 -16.11 3.75 -6.94
N ARG A 54 -17.40 3.98 -6.64
CA ARG A 54 -17.81 5.03 -5.70
C ARG A 54 -17.44 4.71 -4.25
N LYS A 55 -17.45 3.41 -3.89
CA LYS A 55 -17.17 2.94 -2.53
C LYS A 55 -16.78 1.47 -2.52
N PHE A 56 -16.09 1.07 -1.45
CA PHE A 56 -15.85 -0.33 -1.16
C PHE A 56 -17.13 -1.05 -0.74
N SER A 57 -17.30 -2.28 -1.20
CA SER A 57 -18.31 -3.23 -0.74
C SER A 57 -17.73 -4.64 -0.70
N ALA A 58 -17.56 -5.21 0.48
CA ALA A 58 -16.98 -6.54 0.63
C ALA A 58 -17.78 -7.64 -0.10
N SER A 59 -19.11 -7.49 -0.19
CA SER A 59 -19.97 -8.46 -0.89
C SER A 59 -19.91 -8.37 -2.41
N GLN A 60 -19.60 -7.18 -2.96
CA GLN A 60 -19.58 -6.95 -4.40
C GLN A 60 -18.17 -6.84 -4.98
N PHE A 61 -17.14 -6.83 -4.14
CA PHE A 61 -15.77 -6.52 -4.56
C PHE A 61 -15.30 -7.39 -5.71
N TRP A 62 -15.39 -8.71 -5.58
CA TRP A 62 -14.92 -9.63 -6.61
C TRP A 62 -15.79 -9.63 -7.87
N ASP A 63 -17.10 -9.31 -7.74
CA ASP A 63 -17.97 -9.10 -8.91
C ASP A 63 -17.56 -7.85 -9.69
N ARG A 64 -17.18 -6.78 -8.97
CA ARG A 64 -16.66 -5.56 -9.59
C ARG A 64 -15.30 -5.78 -10.26
N ILE A 65 -14.39 -6.52 -9.60
CA ILE A 65 -13.11 -6.94 -10.17
C ILE A 65 -13.32 -7.69 -11.50
N ARG A 66 -14.27 -8.64 -11.54
CA ARG A 66 -14.61 -9.38 -12.77
C ARG A 66 -15.28 -8.50 -13.81
N HIS A 67 -16.20 -7.63 -13.40
CA HIS A 67 -16.91 -6.72 -14.30
C HIS A 67 -15.96 -5.81 -15.08
N TYR A 68 -14.94 -5.27 -14.41
CA TYR A 68 -13.93 -4.44 -15.05
C TYR A 68 -12.78 -5.23 -15.68
N ASP A 69 -12.76 -6.55 -15.53
CA ASP A 69 -11.64 -7.41 -15.93
C ASP A 69 -10.30 -6.94 -15.33
N ALA A 70 -10.33 -6.50 -14.07
CA ALA A 70 -9.20 -5.88 -13.40
C ALA A 70 -8.03 -6.85 -13.23
N THR A 71 -6.82 -6.37 -13.50
CA THR A 71 -5.57 -7.13 -13.38
C THR A 71 -4.76 -6.76 -12.13
N ALA A 72 -5.11 -5.64 -11.51
CA ALA A 72 -4.51 -5.12 -10.29
C ALA A 72 -5.51 -4.27 -9.51
N PHE A 73 -5.26 -4.07 -8.21
CA PHE A 73 -6.02 -3.10 -7.42
C PHE A 73 -5.20 -2.49 -6.28
N THR A 74 -5.71 -1.35 -5.76
CA THR A 74 -5.18 -0.75 -4.52
C THR A 74 -6.06 -1.09 -3.33
N TYR A 75 -5.42 -1.16 -2.13
CA TYR A 75 -6.10 -1.51 -0.88
C TYR A 75 -5.64 -0.68 0.32
N ILE A 76 -6.40 -0.78 1.39
CA ILE A 76 -5.96 -0.58 2.77
C ILE A 76 -6.14 -1.90 3.53
N GLY A 77 -5.32 -2.18 4.54
CA GLY A 77 -5.29 -3.48 5.21
C GLY A 77 -6.64 -3.95 5.72
N GLU A 78 -7.48 -3.05 6.23
CA GLU A 78 -8.85 -3.36 6.67
C GLU A 78 -9.74 -3.88 5.53
N LEU A 79 -9.60 -3.38 4.32
CA LEU A 79 -10.32 -3.86 3.15
C LEU A 79 -10.02 -5.34 2.90
N LEU A 80 -8.74 -5.72 2.94
CA LEU A 80 -8.32 -7.11 2.75
C LEU A 80 -8.84 -8.01 3.88
N ARG A 81 -8.87 -7.51 5.12
CA ARG A 81 -9.45 -8.23 6.26
C ARG A 81 -10.95 -8.48 6.07
N TYR A 82 -11.72 -7.49 5.59
CA TYR A 82 -13.14 -7.68 5.30
C TYR A 82 -13.38 -8.70 4.18
N LEU A 83 -12.54 -8.74 3.17
CA LEU A 83 -12.62 -9.76 2.11
C LEU A 83 -12.31 -11.15 2.64
N LEU A 84 -11.32 -11.31 3.53
CA LEU A 84 -11.00 -12.59 4.17
C LEU A 84 -12.11 -13.10 5.10
N ASN A 85 -12.84 -12.20 5.77
CA ASN A 85 -13.93 -12.56 6.67
C ASN A 85 -15.21 -13.03 5.94
N ARG A 86 -15.24 -12.92 4.62
CA ARG A 86 -16.33 -13.52 3.81
C ARG A 86 -16.14 -15.04 3.71
N ASP A 87 -17.24 -15.76 3.58
CA ASP A 87 -17.19 -17.21 3.32
C ASP A 87 -16.38 -17.49 2.05
N ALA A 88 -15.57 -18.55 2.11
CA ALA A 88 -14.81 -18.99 0.96
C ALA A 88 -15.75 -19.59 -0.10
N THR A 89 -15.46 -19.28 -1.37
CA THR A 89 -16.22 -19.78 -2.50
C THR A 89 -15.31 -20.43 -3.53
N PRO A 90 -15.82 -21.34 -4.37
CA PRO A 90 -15.06 -21.90 -5.50
C PRO A 90 -14.57 -20.81 -6.49
N HIS A 91 -15.18 -19.62 -6.45
CA HIS A 91 -14.88 -18.50 -7.36
C HIS A 91 -13.87 -17.50 -6.80
N ASP A 92 -13.30 -17.73 -5.62
CA ASP A 92 -12.35 -16.81 -4.98
C ASP A 92 -11.12 -16.50 -5.85
N LYS A 93 -10.76 -17.42 -6.75
CA LYS A 93 -9.67 -17.23 -7.73
C LYS A 93 -10.14 -16.96 -9.16
N SER A 94 -11.45 -16.81 -9.38
CA SER A 94 -12.02 -16.60 -10.73
C SER A 94 -11.91 -15.12 -11.14
N HIS A 95 -10.69 -14.62 -11.30
CA HIS A 95 -10.36 -13.25 -11.71
C HIS A 95 -8.95 -13.18 -12.30
N ARG A 96 -8.60 -12.04 -12.92
CA ARG A 96 -7.29 -11.82 -13.55
C ARG A 96 -6.31 -11.01 -12.67
N VAL A 97 -6.67 -10.70 -11.44
CA VAL A 97 -5.77 -9.94 -10.55
C VAL A 97 -4.54 -10.77 -10.23
N ARG A 98 -3.36 -10.22 -10.56
CA ARG A 98 -2.05 -10.85 -10.31
C ARG A 98 -1.23 -10.10 -9.25
N LEU A 99 -1.48 -8.79 -9.10
CA LEU A 99 -0.74 -7.97 -8.16
C LEU A 99 -1.61 -6.89 -7.54
N ILE A 100 -1.26 -6.50 -6.32
CA ILE A 100 -1.96 -5.46 -5.58
C ILE A 100 -0.95 -4.57 -4.85
N THR A 101 -1.35 -3.32 -4.58
CA THR A 101 -0.55 -2.41 -3.76
C THR A 101 -1.43 -1.71 -2.74
N GLY A 102 -0.84 -1.38 -1.59
CA GLY A 102 -1.56 -0.67 -0.54
C GLY A 102 -0.73 -0.51 0.72
N ASN A 103 -1.42 -0.21 1.79
CA ASN A 103 -0.81 0.01 3.09
C ASN A 103 -1.64 -0.60 4.23
N GLY A 104 -0.97 -1.00 5.30
CA GLY A 104 -1.59 -1.50 6.52
C GLY A 104 -2.03 -2.96 6.45
N LEU A 105 -1.49 -3.77 5.55
CA LEU A 105 -1.70 -5.21 5.55
C LEU A 105 -0.93 -5.84 6.71
N ARG A 106 -1.68 -6.52 7.58
CA ARG A 106 -1.09 -7.20 8.73
C ARG A 106 -0.37 -8.48 8.31
N PRO A 107 0.83 -8.76 8.88
CA PRO A 107 1.59 -9.96 8.56
C PRO A 107 0.78 -11.26 8.72
N GLU A 108 -0.08 -11.34 9.75
CA GLU A 108 -0.85 -12.55 10.10
C GLU A 108 -1.83 -12.98 9.00
N ILE A 109 -2.33 -12.02 8.20
CA ILE A 109 -3.29 -12.32 7.12
C ILE A 109 -2.66 -12.27 5.72
N TRP A 110 -1.38 -11.89 5.61
CA TRP A 110 -0.69 -11.72 4.33
C TRP A 110 -0.72 -12.97 3.47
N GLN A 111 -0.15 -14.05 3.97
CA GLN A 111 -0.09 -15.32 3.24
C GLN A 111 -1.46 -15.95 3.03
N GLN A 112 -2.36 -15.81 4.01
CA GLN A 112 -3.72 -16.31 3.90
C GLN A 112 -4.45 -15.63 2.73
N PHE A 113 -4.31 -14.29 2.60
CA PHE A 113 -4.91 -13.53 1.51
C PHE A 113 -4.35 -13.95 0.14
N GLN A 114 -3.03 -14.02 0.02
CA GLN A 114 -2.38 -14.47 -1.21
C GLN A 114 -2.85 -15.86 -1.65
N LYS A 115 -2.84 -16.81 -0.75
CA LYS A 115 -3.22 -18.21 -1.03
C LYS A 115 -4.68 -18.34 -1.41
N ARG A 116 -5.57 -17.67 -0.66
CA ARG A 116 -7.02 -17.77 -0.87
C ARG A 116 -7.42 -17.20 -2.23
N PHE A 117 -6.96 -16.00 -2.54
CA PHE A 117 -7.35 -15.27 -3.75
C PHE A 117 -6.37 -15.43 -4.91
N GLY A 118 -5.29 -16.18 -4.76
CA GLY A 118 -4.34 -16.44 -5.85
C GLY A 118 -3.55 -15.20 -6.29
N ILE A 119 -3.29 -14.25 -5.37
CA ILE A 119 -2.53 -13.03 -5.69
C ILE A 119 -1.05 -13.36 -5.76
N GLU A 120 -0.42 -13.09 -6.90
CA GLU A 120 1.00 -13.40 -7.09
C GLU A 120 1.91 -12.48 -6.27
N ARG A 121 1.60 -11.17 -6.24
CA ARG A 121 2.44 -10.15 -5.60
C ARG A 121 1.63 -9.13 -4.81
N ILE A 122 2.08 -8.86 -3.60
CA ILE A 122 1.60 -7.79 -2.75
C ILE A 122 2.74 -6.80 -2.54
N TYR A 123 2.51 -5.57 -2.96
CA TYR A 123 3.45 -4.47 -2.78
C TYR A 123 2.92 -3.53 -1.70
N GLU A 124 3.40 -3.72 -0.49
CA GLU A 124 3.08 -2.86 0.64
C GLU A 124 3.88 -1.57 0.56
N PHE A 125 3.30 -0.48 1.04
CA PHE A 125 4.03 0.75 1.28
C PHE A 125 3.63 1.37 2.61
N TYR A 126 4.47 2.23 3.14
CA TYR A 126 4.17 3.09 4.28
C TYR A 126 4.44 4.54 3.89
N GLY A 127 3.54 5.42 4.28
CA GLY A 127 3.69 6.87 4.10
C GLY A 127 2.57 7.61 4.79
N ALA A 128 2.85 8.85 5.18
CA ALA A 128 1.88 9.77 5.75
C ALA A 128 1.79 11.03 4.88
N SER A 129 0.62 11.64 4.84
CA SER A 129 0.39 12.87 4.08
C SER A 129 1.24 14.03 4.61
N GLU A 130 1.51 14.00 5.90
CA GLU A 130 2.28 14.99 6.65
C GLU A 130 3.79 14.77 6.54
N SER A 131 4.21 13.55 6.23
CA SER A 131 5.61 13.15 6.14
C SER A 131 6.17 13.34 4.74
N ASN A 132 7.49 13.54 4.65
CA ASN A 132 8.25 13.55 3.40
C ASN A 132 9.01 12.24 3.15
N ILE A 133 8.79 11.21 3.98
CA ILE A 133 9.37 9.89 3.83
C ILE A 133 8.31 8.87 3.49
N GLY A 134 8.70 7.88 2.69
CA GLY A 134 7.92 6.71 2.39
C GLY A 134 8.79 5.46 2.36
N PHE A 135 8.20 4.33 2.69
CA PHE A 135 8.80 3.01 2.56
C PHE A 135 8.02 2.25 1.48
N ILE A 136 8.73 1.53 0.64
CA ILE A 136 8.12 0.79 -0.49
C ILE A 136 8.71 -0.61 -0.53
N ASN A 137 7.86 -1.60 -0.56
CA ASN A 137 8.24 -3.00 -0.75
C ASN A 137 8.41 -3.31 -2.25
N ALA A 138 9.39 -2.68 -2.90
CA ALA A 138 9.61 -2.82 -4.34
C ALA A 138 10.09 -4.21 -4.78
N PHE A 139 10.55 -5.03 -3.85
CA PHE A 139 11.03 -6.39 -4.13
C PHE A 139 9.99 -7.49 -3.86
N GLY A 140 8.80 -7.12 -3.36
CA GLY A 140 7.74 -8.07 -3.05
C GLY A 140 8.10 -9.05 -1.93
N VAL A 141 8.90 -8.62 -0.96
CA VAL A 141 9.23 -9.41 0.23
C VAL A 141 8.00 -9.47 1.12
N SER A 142 7.59 -10.68 1.53
CA SER A 142 6.39 -10.86 2.37
C SER A 142 6.55 -10.19 3.74
N GLU A 143 5.44 -9.68 4.25
CA GLU A 143 5.30 -9.20 5.62
C GLU A 143 6.18 -7.99 5.98
N THR A 144 6.49 -7.15 4.99
CA THR A 144 7.25 -5.91 5.19
C THR A 144 6.70 -4.75 4.38
N ALA A 145 6.78 -3.55 4.92
CA ALA A 145 6.53 -2.31 4.19
C ALA A 145 7.71 -1.91 3.27
N GLY A 146 8.79 -2.69 3.28
CA GLY A 146 9.96 -2.47 2.44
C GLY A 146 10.99 -1.51 3.02
N PHE A 147 11.57 -0.67 2.17
CA PHE A 147 12.66 0.24 2.53
C PHE A 147 12.38 1.65 2.02
N SER A 148 13.09 2.62 2.59
CA SER A 148 13.15 3.98 2.07
C SER A 148 14.52 4.27 1.47
N PRO A 149 14.60 4.82 0.25
CA PRO A 149 15.86 5.30 -0.33
C PRO A 149 16.33 6.61 0.31
N LEU A 150 15.46 7.29 1.07
CA LEU A 150 15.79 8.55 1.74
C LEU A 150 16.34 8.28 3.15
N PRO A 151 17.27 9.12 3.62
CA PRO A 151 17.77 9.01 4.99
C PRO A 151 16.64 9.29 5.99
N PHE A 152 16.57 8.48 7.04
CA PHE A 152 15.62 8.65 8.13
C PHE A 152 16.26 8.27 9.46
N ALA A 153 15.62 8.63 10.55
CA ALA A 153 15.99 8.22 11.89
C ALA A 153 14.73 7.93 12.71
N ILE A 154 14.80 6.89 13.54
CA ILE A 154 13.83 6.69 14.61
C ILE A 154 14.45 7.28 15.86
N VAL A 155 13.72 8.19 16.51
CA VAL A 155 14.20 8.93 17.68
C VAL A 155 13.43 8.54 18.93
N GLU A 156 14.09 8.66 20.09
CA GLU A 156 13.44 8.41 21.38
C GLU A 156 12.27 9.38 21.58
N PHE A 157 11.19 8.86 22.13
CA PHE A 157 9.94 9.59 22.35
C PHE A 157 9.52 9.42 23.81
N ASP A 158 9.17 10.51 24.43
CA ASP A 158 8.63 10.55 25.79
C ASP A 158 7.10 10.63 25.71
N ALA A 159 6.44 9.56 26.14
CA ALA A 159 4.99 9.46 26.10
C ALA A 159 4.28 10.38 27.11
N ASP A 160 4.97 10.77 28.16
CA ASP A 160 4.38 11.63 29.21
C ASP A 160 4.33 13.10 28.77
N SER A 161 5.35 13.55 28.06
CA SER A 161 5.42 14.91 27.51
C SER A 161 4.89 15.03 26.08
N ASP A 162 4.63 13.91 25.39
CA ASP A 162 4.25 13.84 23.97
C ASP A 162 5.29 14.49 23.04
N GLU A 163 6.57 14.41 23.40
CA GLU A 163 7.67 15.03 22.66
C GLU A 163 8.85 14.09 22.39
N PRO A 164 9.60 14.31 21.29
CA PRO A 164 10.85 13.59 21.07
C PRO A 164 11.94 14.02 22.08
N VAL A 165 12.68 13.03 22.60
CA VAL A 165 13.73 13.24 23.58
C VAL A 165 14.95 13.93 22.97
N LYS A 166 15.48 14.94 23.65
CA LYS A 166 16.66 15.71 23.25
C LYS A 166 17.82 15.53 24.25
N ASN A 167 19.02 15.52 23.73
CA ASN A 167 20.23 15.54 24.56
C ASN A 167 20.49 16.95 25.15
N THR A 168 21.54 17.07 25.98
CA THR A 168 21.93 18.34 26.60
C THR A 168 22.29 19.47 25.61
N LYS A 169 22.54 19.13 24.34
CA LYS A 169 22.82 20.08 23.25
C LYS A 169 21.59 20.40 22.41
N GLY A 170 20.41 19.88 22.77
CA GLY A 170 19.15 20.10 22.05
C GLY A 170 18.95 19.21 20.81
N HIS A 171 19.83 18.25 20.55
CA HIS A 171 19.69 17.33 19.41
C HIS A 171 18.84 16.11 19.80
N LEU A 172 18.03 15.62 18.84
CA LEU A 172 17.24 14.41 18.99
C LEU A 172 18.12 13.18 19.22
N ILE A 173 17.68 12.29 20.08
CA ILE A 173 18.39 11.05 20.42
C ILE A 173 17.82 9.92 19.57
N LYS A 174 18.68 9.25 18.78
CA LYS A 174 18.26 8.06 18.01
C LYS A 174 18.05 6.87 18.94
N VAL A 175 17.00 6.11 18.71
CA VAL A 175 16.79 4.83 19.41
C VAL A 175 17.92 3.84 19.09
N LYS A 176 18.20 2.94 20.03
CA LYS A 176 19.08 1.80 19.80
C LYS A 176 18.40 0.81 18.84
N LYS A 177 19.20 -0.01 18.15
CA LYS A 177 18.69 -1.06 17.26
C LYS A 177 17.67 -1.95 17.98
N GLY A 178 16.48 -2.07 17.41
CA GLY A 178 15.34 -2.80 18.00
C GLY A 178 14.49 -1.97 18.97
N GLY A 179 14.86 -0.71 19.23
CA GLY A 179 14.05 0.21 20.05
C GLY A 179 12.85 0.77 19.30
N VAL A 180 11.86 1.18 20.04
CA VAL A 180 10.64 1.84 19.55
C VAL A 180 10.79 3.35 19.74
N GLY A 181 10.30 4.14 18.79
CA GLY A 181 10.37 5.60 18.85
C GLY A 181 9.58 6.26 17.71
N LEU A 182 9.78 7.56 17.57
CA LEU A 182 9.14 8.38 16.55
C LEU A 182 9.97 8.38 15.27
N LEU A 183 9.31 8.23 14.11
CA LEU A 183 9.92 8.28 12.77
C LEU A 183 9.98 9.74 12.28
#